data_cc771cfc3dd894c7cc31c6ab23c03258
#
_entry.id   cc771cfc3dd894c7cc31c6ab23c03258
#
_cell.length_a   1.000
_cell.length_b   1.000
_cell.length_c   1.000
_cell.angle_alpha   90.00
_cell.angle_beta   90.00
_cell.angle_gamma   90.00
#
_symmetry.space_group_name_H-M   'P 1'
#
loop_
_entity.id
_entity.type
_entity.pdbx_description
1 polymer ?
#
loop_
_entity_poly.entity_id
_entity_poly.type
_entity_poly.pdbx_seq_one_letter_code
_entity_poly.pdbx_strand_id
1 'polypeptide(L)'
;MSPSSKALSGDSSIATWLDHPVGGPIIREMLAQSGQSADTLRPVRALALKRLIKLSKGAFSQELVDDLVRRVDAGEVVAGSDVAADTAPETPAVEKPEWVERVDEGRFTGQTIIVTGAGSGIGRATASRVAREGGRVIAVDISQERLDEFVDAHPSSDIVVVRADITDDAAIASIVEAAGERIDGLANIAGIMDDMTPVGDLSDAVWKRVFSINVDGTMKLMRAVIPAMLARGAGSIVNTASEAALRGSAAGAAYTASKHAVAGLTKSTAYMYGPSGIRVNAVAPGPTITNIEATFASPLGAARVQAGMAVMTDAVESDALAASITFLLSDDGVNINGVILPSDGGWSVA
;
A
#
# COMPACT_ATOMS: atom_id res chain seq x y z
N MET A 1 -20.00 10.03 -37.82
CA MET A 1 -18.97 8.97 -37.69
C MET A 1 -19.06 8.45 -36.27
N SER A 2 -19.61 7.26 -36.09
CA SER A 2 -19.69 6.63 -34.75
C SER A 2 -18.27 6.33 -34.26
N PRO A 3 -17.94 6.54 -32.96
CA PRO A 3 -16.67 6.14 -32.42
C PRO A 3 -16.56 4.61 -32.53
N SER A 4 -15.49 4.14 -33.12
CA SER A 4 -15.11 2.73 -33.20
C SER A 4 -15.01 2.22 -31.76
N SER A 5 -15.94 1.36 -31.32
CA SER A 5 -15.85 0.68 -30.04
C SER A 5 -14.63 -0.23 -30.07
N LYS A 6 -13.60 0.14 -29.34
CA LYS A 6 -12.43 -0.71 -29.14
C LYS A 6 -12.93 -2.03 -28.51
N ALA A 7 -12.59 -3.17 -29.08
CA ALA A 7 -13.00 -4.47 -28.54
C ALA A 7 -12.54 -4.60 -27.09
N LEU A 8 -13.45 -4.97 -26.19
CA LEU A 8 -13.12 -5.20 -24.78
C LEU A 8 -12.28 -6.47 -24.63
N SER A 9 -11.35 -6.43 -23.71
CA SER A 9 -10.50 -7.58 -23.37
C SER A 9 -10.21 -7.60 -21.86
N GLY A 10 -9.59 -8.66 -21.36
CA GLY A 10 -9.13 -8.70 -19.99
C GLY A 10 -8.11 -7.61 -19.65
N ASP A 11 -7.45 -7.01 -20.66
CA ASP A 11 -6.51 -5.89 -20.51
C ASP A 11 -7.20 -4.51 -20.52
N SER A 12 -8.47 -4.45 -20.86
CA SER A 12 -9.25 -3.22 -20.77
C SER A 12 -9.52 -2.87 -19.31
N SER A 13 -9.48 -1.56 -18.97
CA SER A 13 -9.74 -1.13 -17.59
C SER A 13 -11.18 -1.44 -17.17
N ILE A 14 -11.38 -1.62 -15.87
CA ILE A 14 -12.71 -1.83 -15.28
C ILE A 14 -13.62 -0.65 -15.61
N ALA A 15 -13.09 0.58 -15.63
CA ALA A 15 -13.84 1.75 -16.10
C ALA A 15 -14.34 1.57 -17.53
N THR A 16 -13.45 1.18 -18.46
CA THR A 16 -13.80 0.94 -19.87
C THR A 16 -14.89 -0.15 -20.00
N TRP A 17 -14.83 -1.18 -19.17
CA TRP A 17 -15.85 -2.23 -19.10
C TRP A 17 -17.18 -1.69 -18.61
N LEU A 18 -17.20 -0.91 -17.52
CA LEU A 18 -18.43 -0.35 -16.93
C LEU A 18 -19.11 0.66 -17.84
N ASP A 19 -18.34 1.41 -18.65
CA ASP A 19 -18.84 2.42 -19.59
C ASP A 19 -19.24 1.81 -20.96
N HIS A 20 -18.85 0.55 -21.21
CA HIS A 20 -19.19 -0.11 -22.48
C HIS A 20 -20.68 -0.47 -22.53
N PRO A 21 -21.38 -0.19 -23.66
CA PRO A 21 -22.85 -0.36 -23.73
C PRO A 21 -23.32 -1.79 -23.52
N VAL A 22 -22.49 -2.80 -23.81
CA VAL A 22 -22.79 -4.22 -23.56
C VAL A 22 -22.06 -4.71 -22.31
N GLY A 23 -20.80 -4.37 -22.11
CA GLY A 23 -19.97 -4.86 -20.99
C GLY A 23 -20.43 -4.34 -19.63
N GLY A 24 -20.87 -3.07 -19.56
CA GLY A 24 -21.32 -2.46 -18.32
C GLY A 24 -22.51 -3.17 -17.68
N PRO A 25 -23.61 -3.41 -18.41
CA PRO A 25 -24.74 -4.21 -17.92
C PRO A 25 -24.32 -5.62 -17.46
N ILE A 26 -23.45 -6.31 -18.20
CA ILE A 26 -22.98 -7.67 -17.87
C ILE A 26 -22.20 -7.69 -16.54
N ILE A 27 -21.27 -6.73 -16.34
CA ILE A 27 -20.53 -6.64 -15.07
C ILE A 27 -21.47 -6.29 -13.91
N ARG A 28 -22.41 -5.35 -14.09
CA ARG A 28 -23.36 -4.99 -13.03
C ARG A 28 -24.28 -6.17 -12.66
N GLU A 29 -24.72 -6.95 -13.62
CA GLU A 29 -25.49 -8.18 -13.39
C GLU A 29 -24.70 -9.18 -12.56
N MET A 30 -23.44 -9.44 -12.94
CA MET A 30 -22.55 -10.37 -12.23
C MET A 30 -22.34 -9.92 -10.77
N LEU A 31 -22.09 -8.63 -10.53
CA LEU A 31 -21.94 -8.07 -9.19
C LEU A 31 -23.23 -8.19 -8.37
N ALA A 32 -24.40 -7.91 -8.98
CA ALA A 32 -25.68 -8.04 -8.32
C ALA A 32 -25.98 -9.49 -7.89
N GLN A 33 -25.59 -10.49 -8.68
CA GLN A 33 -25.73 -11.92 -8.34
C GLN A 33 -24.91 -12.29 -7.08
N SER A 34 -23.80 -11.59 -6.82
CA SER A 34 -23.00 -11.74 -5.61
C SER A 34 -23.38 -10.76 -4.49
N GLY A 35 -24.48 -10.02 -4.64
CA GLY A 35 -24.95 -9.03 -3.64
C GLY A 35 -24.10 -7.76 -3.58
N GLN A 36 -23.29 -7.49 -4.62
CA GLN A 36 -22.42 -6.33 -4.71
C GLN A 36 -22.95 -5.31 -5.73
N SER A 37 -22.54 -4.06 -5.59
CA SER A 37 -22.81 -2.99 -6.56
C SER A 37 -21.54 -2.61 -7.33
N ALA A 38 -21.68 -1.88 -8.43
CA ALA A 38 -20.55 -1.35 -9.19
C ALA A 38 -19.65 -0.40 -8.37
N ASP A 39 -20.17 0.18 -7.29
CA ASP A 39 -19.40 1.05 -6.39
C ASP A 39 -18.27 0.31 -5.66
N THR A 40 -18.40 -1.01 -5.48
CA THR A 40 -17.32 -1.82 -4.90
C THR A 40 -16.08 -1.88 -5.79
N LEU A 41 -16.23 -1.63 -7.08
CA LEU A 41 -15.12 -1.56 -8.04
C LEU A 41 -14.52 -0.16 -8.18
N ARG A 42 -15.10 0.88 -7.56
CA ARG A 42 -14.59 2.26 -7.65
C ARG A 42 -13.09 2.39 -7.38
N PRO A 43 -12.53 1.80 -6.28
CA PRO A 43 -11.12 1.95 -5.97
C PRO A 43 -10.16 1.31 -6.99
N VAL A 44 -10.68 0.40 -7.82
CA VAL A 44 -9.89 -0.39 -8.77
C VAL A 44 -10.29 -0.13 -10.23
N ARG A 45 -11.11 0.89 -10.49
CA ARG A 45 -11.64 1.20 -11.84
C ARG A 45 -10.56 1.40 -12.90
N ALA A 46 -9.41 1.96 -12.52
CA ALA A 46 -8.30 2.20 -13.44
C ALA A 46 -7.54 0.91 -13.82
N LEU A 47 -7.71 -0.17 -13.07
CA LEU A 47 -6.99 -1.42 -13.32
C LEU A 47 -7.61 -2.20 -14.48
N ALA A 48 -6.76 -2.95 -15.19
CA ALA A 48 -7.22 -3.94 -16.15
C ALA A 48 -8.08 -5.02 -15.48
N LEU A 49 -9.18 -5.43 -16.11
CA LEU A 49 -10.14 -6.40 -15.55
C LEU A 49 -9.46 -7.70 -15.07
N LYS A 50 -8.46 -8.20 -15.81
CA LYS A 50 -7.68 -9.38 -15.42
C LYS A 50 -6.92 -9.24 -14.09
N ARG A 51 -6.66 -8.02 -13.61
CA ARG A 51 -6.03 -7.79 -12.31
C ARG A 51 -6.91 -8.24 -11.15
N LEU A 52 -8.24 -8.27 -11.33
CA LEU A 52 -9.15 -8.81 -10.32
C LEU A 52 -8.90 -10.29 -10.00
N ILE A 53 -8.31 -11.06 -10.91
CA ILE A 53 -7.95 -12.47 -10.68
C ILE A 53 -7.00 -12.60 -9.48
N LYS A 54 -5.99 -11.73 -9.41
CA LYS A 54 -5.02 -11.71 -8.29
C LYS A 54 -5.60 -11.09 -7.03
N LEU A 55 -6.49 -10.11 -7.17
CA LEU A 55 -7.05 -9.34 -6.05
C LEU A 55 -8.18 -10.07 -5.32
N SER A 56 -8.92 -10.92 -6.01
CA SER A 56 -10.14 -11.56 -5.49
C SER A 56 -9.89 -12.90 -4.77
N LYS A 57 -8.64 -13.35 -4.64
CA LYS A 57 -8.28 -14.63 -3.98
C LYS A 57 -9.11 -15.83 -4.47
N GLY A 58 -9.40 -15.87 -5.78
CA GLY A 58 -10.13 -16.96 -6.42
C GLY A 58 -11.63 -16.71 -6.63
N ALA A 59 -12.19 -15.60 -6.14
CA ALA A 59 -13.57 -15.21 -6.46
C ALA A 59 -13.71 -14.74 -7.92
N PHE A 60 -12.63 -14.30 -8.54
CA PHE A 60 -12.53 -13.88 -9.94
C PHE A 60 -11.49 -14.75 -10.65
N SER A 61 -11.90 -15.58 -11.61
CA SER A 61 -11.01 -16.50 -12.31
C SER A 61 -10.72 -16.05 -13.74
N GLN A 62 -9.66 -16.60 -14.37
CA GLN A 62 -9.40 -16.36 -15.79
C GLN A 62 -10.59 -16.80 -16.66
N GLU A 63 -11.22 -17.93 -16.31
CA GLU A 63 -12.40 -18.44 -17.03
C GLU A 63 -13.57 -17.43 -17.00
N LEU A 64 -13.75 -16.71 -15.88
CA LEU A 64 -14.77 -15.69 -15.73
C LEU A 64 -14.46 -14.47 -16.62
N VAL A 65 -13.19 -14.04 -16.69
CA VAL A 65 -12.77 -12.96 -17.60
C VAL A 65 -13.02 -13.34 -19.06
N ASP A 66 -12.66 -14.57 -19.43
CA ASP A 66 -12.86 -15.07 -20.80
C ASP A 66 -14.35 -15.20 -21.14
N ASP A 67 -15.18 -15.56 -20.15
CA ASP A 67 -16.65 -15.60 -20.30
C ASP A 67 -17.24 -14.20 -20.52
N LEU A 68 -16.82 -13.22 -19.72
CA LEU A 68 -17.26 -11.83 -19.87
C LEU A 68 -16.91 -11.28 -21.27
N VAL A 69 -15.68 -11.51 -21.74
CA VAL A 69 -15.25 -11.10 -23.10
C VAL A 69 -16.14 -11.76 -24.16
N ARG A 70 -16.37 -13.06 -24.06
CA ARG A 70 -17.21 -13.81 -25.00
C ARG A 70 -18.66 -13.30 -25.03
N ARG A 71 -19.25 -12.99 -23.87
CA ARG A 71 -20.63 -12.44 -23.77
C ARG A 71 -20.73 -11.07 -24.43
N VAL A 72 -19.68 -10.23 -24.27
CA VAL A 72 -19.62 -8.92 -24.96
C VAL A 72 -19.48 -9.08 -26.46
N ASP A 73 -18.61 -9.98 -26.94
CA ASP A 73 -18.40 -10.26 -28.37
C ASP A 73 -19.68 -10.84 -29.02
N ALA A 74 -20.45 -11.60 -28.24
CA ALA A 74 -21.76 -12.11 -28.66
C ALA A 74 -22.89 -11.04 -28.69
N GLY A 75 -22.60 -9.82 -28.17
CA GLY A 75 -23.59 -8.75 -28.08
C GLY A 75 -24.73 -9.06 -27.12
N GLU A 76 -24.48 -9.78 -26.04
CA GLU A 76 -25.51 -10.22 -25.10
C GLU A 76 -26.27 -9.05 -24.47
N VAL A 77 -27.60 -9.08 -24.58
CA VAL A 77 -28.46 -8.05 -23.98
C VAL A 77 -28.97 -8.55 -22.64
N VAL A 78 -28.53 -7.87 -21.55
CA VAL A 78 -29.02 -8.17 -20.20
C VAL A 78 -30.40 -7.56 -20.00
N ALA A 79 -31.40 -8.40 -19.70
CA ALA A 79 -32.76 -7.96 -19.46
C ALA A 79 -32.84 -7.18 -18.11
N GLY A 80 -33.30 -5.92 -18.17
CA GLY A 80 -33.49 -5.08 -16.97
C GLY A 80 -32.50 -3.95 -16.81
N SER A 81 -31.76 -3.57 -17.85
CA SER A 81 -30.72 -2.53 -17.81
C SER A 81 -31.20 -1.07 -17.78
N ASP A 82 -32.48 -0.81 -17.48
CA ASP A 82 -32.97 0.55 -17.19
C ASP A 82 -32.65 0.98 -15.76
N VAL A 83 -31.36 0.85 -15.36
CA VAL A 83 -30.88 1.52 -14.15
C VAL A 83 -30.46 2.92 -14.59
N ALA A 84 -31.23 3.92 -14.14
CA ALA A 84 -30.94 5.33 -14.33
C ALA A 84 -29.45 5.59 -14.08
N ALA A 85 -28.76 6.13 -15.08
CA ALA A 85 -27.41 6.64 -14.93
C ALA A 85 -27.43 7.66 -13.79
N ASP A 86 -26.66 7.40 -12.74
CA ASP A 86 -26.42 8.34 -11.66
C ASP A 86 -25.67 9.52 -12.28
N THR A 87 -26.42 10.58 -12.60
CA THR A 87 -25.94 11.73 -13.35
C THR A 87 -25.25 12.75 -12.45
N ALA A 88 -24.14 12.35 -11.84
CA ALA A 88 -23.10 13.33 -11.55
C ALA A 88 -22.42 13.68 -12.89
N PRO A 89 -22.10 14.94 -13.21
CA PRO A 89 -21.39 15.29 -14.43
C PRO A 89 -20.03 14.62 -14.44
N GLU A 90 -19.94 13.49 -15.17
CA GLU A 90 -18.68 12.80 -15.35
C GLU A 90 -17.77 13.69 -16.21
N THR A 91 -16.68 14.16 -15.60
CA THR A 91 -15.58 14.70 -16.38
C THR A 91 -15.10 13.57 -17.31
N PRO A 92 -14.97 13.82 -18.63
CA PRO A 92 -14.54 12.78 -19.56
C PRO A 92 -13.28 12.13 -19.03
N ALA A 93 -13.29 10.80 -18.89
CA ALA A 93 -12.12 10.05 -18.43
C ALA A 93 -10.98 10.27 -19.42
N VAL A 94 -10.03 11.13 -19.06
CA VAL A 94 -8.78 11.27 -19.81
C VAL A 94 -7.99 9.99 -19.54
N GLU A 95 -7.67 9.23 -20.59
CA GLU A 95 -6.78 8.08 -20.49
C GLU A 95 -5.44 8.57 -19.91
N LYS A 96 -5.19 8.29 -18.63
CA LYS A 96 -3.93 8.64 -17.99
C LYS A 96 -2.83 7.75 -18.56
N PRO A 97 -1.66 8.28 -18.89
CA PRO A 97 -0.54 7.44 -19.30
C PRO A 97 -0.22 6.45 -18.17
N GLU A 98 0.03 5.20 -18.54
CA GLU A 98 0.44 4.17 -17.58
C GLU A 98 1.79 4.57 -16.96
N TRP A 99 1.85 4.60 -15.63
CA TRP A 99 3.10 4.87 -14.94
C TRP A 99 4.03 3.65 -15.06
N VAL A 100 5.26 3.90 -15.52
CA VAL A 100 6.30 2.89 -15.59
C VAL A 100 7.36 3.20 -14.53
N GLU A 101 7.67 2.19 -13.71
CA GLU A 101 8.72 2.33 -12.71
C GLU A 101 10.07 2.60 -13.36
N ARG A 102 10.74 3.66 -12.90
CA ARG A 102 12.13 3.93 -13.24
C ARG A 102 13.02 3.41 -12.12
N VAL A 103 13.98 2.55 -12.46
CA VAL A 103 15.02 2.04 -11.57
C VAL A 103 16.31 2.81 -11.84
N ASP A 104 16.89 3.42 -10.82
CA ASP A 104 18.17 4.12 -10.89
C ASP A 104 19.27 3.20 -10.38
N GLU A 105 19.96 2.52 -11.28
CA GLU A 105 21.07 1.62 -10.94
C GLU A 105 22.13 2.38 -10.13
N GLY A 106 22.45 1.86 -8.95
CA GLY A 106 23.48 2.43 -8.09
C GLY A 106 23.03 3.43 -7.03
N ARG A 107 21.73 3.81 -6.96
CA ARG A 107 21.21 4.75 -5.95
C ARG A 107 21.55 4.33 -4.52
N PHE A 108 21.51 3.03 -4.21
CA PHE A 108 21.79 2.47 -2.90
C PHE A 108 23.11 1.69 -2.83
N THR A 109 23.99 1.84 -3.82
CA THR A 109 25.27 1.13 -3.85
C THR A 109 26.09 1.38 -2.57
N GLY A 110 26.51 0.29 -1.93
CA GLY A 110 27.29 0.33 -0.69
C GLY A 110 26.48 0.75 0.53
N GLN A 111 25.16 0.81 0.47
CA GLN A 111 24.25 1.08 1.58
C GLN A 111 23.58 -0.21 2.08
N THR A 112 23.37 -0.31 3.41
CA THR A 112 22.59 -1.36 4.06
C THR A 112 21.25 -0.79 4.51
N ILE A 113 20.16 -1.33 3.97
CA ILE A 113 18.80 -0.87 4.23
C ILE A 113 17.98 -2.00 4.88
N ILE A 114 17.45 -1.75 6.06
CA ILE A 114 16.49 -2.66 6.73
C ILE A 114 15.10 -2.32 6.22
N VAL A 115 14.35 -3.33 5.77
CA VAL A 115 12.96 -3.17 5.30
C VAL A 115 12.07 -4.17 6.03
N THR A 116 11.09 -3.68 6.80
CA THR A 116 10.12 -4.53 7.49
C THR A 116 8.86 -4.73 6.64
N GLY A 117 8.19 -5.88 6.82
CA GLY A 117 7.07 -6.26 5.95
C GLY A 117 7.53 -6.63 4.53
N ALA A 118 8.79 -7.05 4.37
CA ALA A 118 9.42 -7.30 3.07
C ALA A 118 8.82 -8.51 2.31
N GLY A 119 8.00 -9.31 2.96
CA GLY A 119 7.36 -10.47 2.34
C GLY A 119 6.20 -10.13 1.41
N SER A 120 5.57 -8.93 1.52
CA SER A 120 4.40 -8.60 0.71
C SER A 120 4.17 -7.10 0.53
N GLY A 121 3.29 -6.74 -0.43
CA GLY A 121 2.80 -5.38 -0.62
C GLY A 121 3.88 -4.31 -0.73
N ILE A 122 3.69 -3.19 -0.06
CA ILE A 122 4.59 -2.02 -0.09
C ILE A 122 6.00 -2.40 0.41
N GLY A 123 6.12 -3.25 1.45
CA GLY A 123 7.41 -3.70 1.97
C GLY A 123 8.20 -4.49 0.95
N ARG A 124 7.56 -5.45 0.27
CA ARG A 124 8.21 -6.24 -0.80
C ARG A 124 8.61 -5.36 -1.99
N ALA A 125 7.75 -4.45 -2.42
CA ALA A 125 8.06 -3.52 -3.50
C ALA A 125 9.24 -2.61 -3.14
N THR A 126 9.28 -2.09 -1.90
CA THR A 126 10.40 -1.25 -1.41
C THR A 126 11.70 -2.03 -1.35
N ALA A 127 11.69 -3.23 -0.75
CA ALA A 127 12.86 -4.10 -0.67
C ALA A 127 13.39 -4.49 -2.06
N SER A 128 12.47 -4.85 -2.99
CA SER A 128 12.79 -5.14 -4.38
C SER A 128 13.46 -3.95 -5.08
N ARG A 129 12.92 -2.75 -4.90
CA ARG A 129 13.49 -1.55 -5.51
C ARG A 129 14.88 -1.22 -4.96
N VAL A 130 15.07 -1.24 -3.63
CA VAL A 130 16.39 -1.03 -3.01
C VAL A 130 17.41 -2.06 -3.54
N ALA A 131 17.02 -3.34 -3.64
CA ALA A 131 17.89 -4.40 -4.14
C ALA A 131 18.29 -4.17 -5.61
N ARG A 132 17.32 -3.84 -6.49
CA ARG A 132 17.57 -3.54 -7.91
C ARG A 132 18.37 -2.24 -8.12
N GLU A 133 18.34 -1.34 -7.17
CA GLU A 133 19.09 -0.08 -7.17
C GLU A 133 20.47 -0.23 -6.44
N GLY A 134 20.93 -1.46 -6.19
CA GLY A 134 22.29 -1.79 -5.77
C GLY A 134 22.53 -1.80 -4.25
N GLY A 135 21.46 -1.71 -3.43
CA GLY A 135 21.57 -1.75 -1.98
C GLY A 135 21.60 -3.17 -1.41
N ARG A 136 22.30 -3.34 -0.28
CA ARG A 136 22.15 -4.51 0.57
C ARG A 136 20.86 -4.40 1.37
N VAL A 137 19.99 -5.41 1.25
CA VAL A 137 18.67 -5.42 1.90
C VAL A 137 18.65 -6.40 3.05
N ILE A 138 18.29 -5.93 4.24
CA ILE A 138 17.87 -6.79 5.35
C ILE A 138 16.36 -6.88 5.29
N ALA A 139 15.89 -7.96 4.68
CA ALA A 139 14.46 -8.21 4.44
C ALA A 139 13.82 -8.88 5.66
N VAL A 140 12.91 -8.17 6.33
CA VAL A 140 12.29 -8.61 7.58
C VAL A 140 10.80 -8.88 7.36
N ASP A 141 10.33 -10.07 7.71
CA ASP A 141 8.90 -10.43 7.73
C ASP A 141 8.65 -11.55 8.76
N ILE A 142 7.40 -11.75 9.16
CA ILE A 142 7.00 -12.88 10.01
C ILE A 142 6.88 -14.19 9.23
N SER A 143 6.72 -14.13 7.91
CA SER A 143 6.55 -15.28 7.01
C SER A 143 7.85 -15.63 6.32
N GLN A 144 8.45 -16.77 6.72
CA GLN A 144 9.64 -17.30 6.06
C GLN A 144 9.37 -17.63 4.58
N GLU A 145 8.23 -18.24 4.27
CA GLU A 145 7.82 -18.59 2.91
C GLU A 145 7.87 -17.39 1.95
N ARG A 146 7.31 -16.24 2.37
CA ARG A 146 7.32 -15.01 1.57
C ARG A 146 8.71 -14.41 1.41
N LEU A 147 9.56 -14.56 2.43
CA LEU A 147 10.95 -14.13 2.35
C LEU A 147 11.75 -15.01 1.37
N ASP A 148 11.52 -16.32 1.37
CA ASP A 148 12.14 -17.24 0.43
C ASP A 148 11.73 -16.92 -1.02
N GLU A 149 10.44 -16.73 -1.28
CA GLU A 149 9.93 -16.26 -2.57
C GLU A 149 10.54 -14.91 -3.01
N PHE A 150 10.80 -14.03 -2.05
CA PHE A 150 11.42 -12.72 -2.34
C PHE A 150 12.87 -12.90 -2.79
N VAL A 151 13.65 -13.74 -2.13
CA VAL A 151 15.04 -14.06 -2.51
C VAL A 151 15.08 -14.73 -3.87
N ASP A 152 14.23 -15.72 -4.11
CA ASP A 152 14.17 -16.45 -5.40
C ASP A 152 13.87 -15.51 -6.58
N ALA A 153 13.10 -14.45 -6.33
CA ALA A 153 12.81 -13.42 -7.34
C ALA A 153 13.99 -12.47 -7.61
N HIS A 154 15.04 -12.47 -6.77
CA HIS A 154 16.18 -11.54 -6.85
C HIS A 154 17.53 -12.24 -6.71
N PRO A 155 17.86 -13.26 -7.54
CA PRO A 155 18.99 -14.16 -7.33
C PRO A 155 20.37 -13.48 -7.39
N SER A 156 20.45 -12.28 -7.95
CA SER A 156 21.71 -11.52 -8.09
C SER A 156 21.88 -10.38 -7.10
N SER A 157 20.94 -10.22 -6.16
CA SER A 157 20.93 -9.11 -5.21
C SER A 157 21.50 -9.50 -3.86
N ASP A 158 22.10 -8.54 -3.15
CA ASP A 158 22.60 -8.73 -1.77
C ASP A 158 21.44 -8.61 -0.78
N ILE A 159 20.81 -9.74 -0.47
CA ILE A 159 19.64 -9.83 0.40
C ILE A 159 19.93 -10.78 1.55
N VAL A 160 19.72 -10.30 2.76
CA VAL A 160 19.71 -11.09 3.99
C VAL A 160 18.30 -11.14 4.53
N VAL A 161 17.75 -12.33 4.69
CA VAL A 161 16.39 -12.51 5.24
C VAL A 161 16.45 -12.72 6.74
N VAL A 162 15.53 -12.08 7.45
CA VAL A 162 15.35 -12.25 8.89
C VAL A 162 13.87 -12.48 9.17
N ARG A 163 13.49 -13.71 9.50
CA ARG A 163 12.15 -13.99 9.99
C ARG A 163 12.02 -13.44 11.41
N ALA A 164 11.24 -12.40 11.60
CA ALA A 164 11.14 -11.72 12.89
C ALA A 164 9.76 -11.10 13.09
N ASP A 165 9.30 -11.13 14.35
CA ASP A 165 8.20 -10.32 14.85
C ASP A 165 8.79 -9.03 15.42
N ILE A 166 8.43 -7.88 14.86
CA ILE A 166 8.93 -6.56 15.29
C ILE A 166 8.44 -6.14 16.68
N THR A 167 7.54 -6.90 17.30
CA THR A 167 7.11 -6.67 18.69
C THR A 167 8.02 -7.34 19.72
N ASP A 168 8.86 -8.29 19.28
CA ASP A 168 9.79 -9.05 20.12
C ASP A 168 11.19 -8.38 20.16
N ASP A 169 11.66 -8.06 21.36
CA ASP A 169 12.95 -7.39 21.54
C ASP A 169 14.15 -8.30 21.14
N ALA A 170 14.06 -9.62 21.30
CA ALA A 170 15.10 -10.54 20.85
C ALA A 170 15.17 -10.62 19.32
N ALA A 171 14.00 -10.64 18.66
CA ALA A 171 13.92 -10.60 17.21
C ALA A 171 14.47 -9.28 16.64
N ILE A 172 14.22 -8.14 17.31
CA ILE A 172 14.82 -6.85 16.92
C ILE A 172 16.35 -6.88 17.03
N ALA A 173 16.89 -7.47 18.09
CA ALA A 173 18.35 -7.61 18.21
C ALA A 173 18.94 -8.43 17.06
N SER A 174 18.28 -9.52 16.65
CA SER A 174 18.71 -10.33 15.50
C SER A 174 18.65 -9.56 14.17
N ILE A 175 17.67 -8.66 13.99
CA ILE A 175 17.60 -7.78 12.80
C ILE A 175 18.83 -6.86 12.74
N VAL A 176 19.18 -6.22 13.85
CA VAL A 176 20.34 -5.32 13.93
C VAL A 176 21.65 -6.09 13.75
N GLU A 177 21.78 -7.28 14.33
CA GLU A 177 22.93 -8.16 14.16
C GLU A 177 23.11 -8.55 12.68
N ALA A 178 22.03 -8.93 11.98
CA ALA A 178 22.07 -9.26 10.55
C ALA A 178 22.46 -8.08 9.66
N ALA A 179 22.10 -6.87 10.05
CA ALA A 179 22.53 -5.64 9.36
C ALA A 179 24.02 -5.36 9.54
N GLY A 180 24.60 -5.76 10.67
CA GLY A 180 26.00 -5.52 11.02
C GLY A 180 26.26 -4.08 11.51
N GLU A 181 27.52 -3.66 11.41
CA GLU A 181 27.93 -2.35 11.92
C GLU A 181 27.40 -1.16 11.10
N ARG A 182 27.07 -1.42 9.83
CA ARG A 182 26.61 -0.37 8.90
C ARG A 182 25.12 -0.45 8.66
N ILE A 183 24.37 0.52 9.15
CA ILE A 183 22.95 0.72 8.87
C ILE A 183 22.78 2.11 8.29
N ASP A 184 22.50 2.18 6.98
CA ASP A 184 22.31 3.44 6.26
C ASP A 184 20.84 3.87 6.28
N GLY A 185 19.92 2.89 6.23
CA GLY A 185 18.49 3.19 6.21
C GLY A 185 17.63 2.14 6.92
N LEU A 186 16.45 2.62 7.34
CA LEU A 186 15.38 1.80 7.89
C LEU A 186 14.06 2.20 7.25
N ALA A 187 13.39 1.25 6.59
CA ALA A 187 12.02 1.38 6.13
C ALA A 187 11.08 0.58 7.06
N ASN A 188 10.40 1.27 7.97
CA ASN A 188 9.37 0.70 8.83
C ASN A 188 8.06 0.60 8.07
N ILE A 189 7.79 -0.56 7.45
CA ILE A 189 6.60 -0.75 6.61
C ILE A 189 5.63 -1.76 7.22
N ALA A 190 6.12 -2.71 8.00
CA ALA A 190 5.26 -3.67 8.69
C ALA A 190 4.18 -2.98 9.52
N GLY A 191 2.95 -3.45 9.37
CA GLY A 191 1.81 -2.90 10.09
C GLY A 191 0.54 -3.67 9.77
N ILE A 192 -0.49 -3.44 10.56
CA ILE A 192 -1.82 -4.06 10.42
C ILE A 192 -2.91 -3.01 10.51
N MET A 193 -4.06 -3.32 9.91
CA MET A 193 -5.31 -2.57 10.07
C MET A 193 -6.02 -2.95 11.38
N ASP A 194 -6.95 -2.11 11.81
CA ASP A 194 -7.98 -2.47 12.77
C ASP A 194 -9.22 -3.06 12.06
N ASP A 195 -10.29 -3.25 12.80
CA ASP A 195 -11.57 -3.80 12.33
C ASP A 195 -12.60 -2.71 12.01
N MET A 196 -12.16 -1.49 11.74
CA MET A 196 -12.97 -0.32 11.39
C MET A 196 -14.00 0.05 12.44
N THR A 197 -13.70 -0.20 13.72
CA THR A 197 -14.60 0.12 14.83
C THR A 197 -14.43 1.56 15.33
N PRO A 198 -15.53 2.27 15.64
CA PRO A 198 -15.51 3.53 16.39
C PRO A 198 -15.12 3.28 17.85
N VAL A 199 -14.69 4.33 18.54
CA VAL A 199 -14.17 4.22 19.92
C VAL A 199 -15.15 3.56 20.90
N GLY A 200 -16.46 3.72 20.73
CA GLY A 200 -17.49 3.11 21.59
C GLY A 200 -17.59 1.59 21.48
N ASP A 201 -17.20 1.02 20.32
CA ASP A 201 -17.28 -0.41 20.02
C ASP A 201 -15.90 -1.08 20.06
N LEU A 202 -14.83 -0.30 20.26
CA LEU A 202 -13.45 -0.75 20.18
C LEU A 202 -13.09 -1.66 21.36
N SER A 203 -12.63 -2.88 21.06
CA SER A 203 -12.12 -3.78 22.09
C SER A 203 -10.68 -3.49 22.50
N ASP A 204 -10.34 -3.72 23.78
CA ASP A 204 -8.97 -3.63 24.28
C ASP A 204 -8.00 -4.54 23.53
N ALA A 205 -8.45 -5.68 23.03
CA ALA A 205 -7.62 -6.62 22.28
C ALA A 205 -7.20 -6.04 20.94
N VAL A 206 -8.12 -5.43 20.19
CA VAL A 206 -7.83 -4.76 18.91
C VAL A 206 -6.91 -3.58 19.16
N TRP A 207 -7.20 -2.72 20.14
CA TRP A 207 -6.35 -1.61 20.53
C TRP A 207 -4.91 -2.03 20.80
N LYS A 208 -4.71 -2.98 21.73
CA LYS A 208 -3.39 -3.46 22.11
C LYS A 208 -2.63 -4.08 20.94
N ARG A 209 -3.29 -4.91 20.12
CA ARG A 209 -2.67 -5.55 18.96
C ARG A 209 -2.19 -4.51 17.94
N VAL A 210 -3.04 -3.53 17.60
CA VAL A 210 -2.70 -2.50 16.61
C VAL A 210 -1.57 -1.62 17.13
N PHE A 211 -1.61 -1.17 18.37
CA PHE A 211 -0.55 -0.35 18.95
C PHE A 211 0.77 -1.09 19.09
N SER A 212 0.75 -2.34 19.56
CA SER A 212 1.97 -3.16 19.71
C SER A 212 2.72 -3.29 18.38
N ILE A 213 2.02 -3.54 17.27
CA ILE A 213 2.67 -3.72 15.97
C ILE A 213 3.01 -2.36 15.33
N ASN A 214 2.01 -1.48 15.18
CA ASN A 214 2.17 -0.26 14.39
C ASN A 214 3.01 0.80 15.10
N VAL A 215 2.94 0.87 16.42
CA VAL A 215 3.61 1.92 17.23
C VAL A 215 4.83 1.37 17.93
N ASP A 216 4.66 0.36 18.80
CA ASP A 216 5.76 -0.15 19.61
C ASP A 216 6.84 -0.80 18.74
N GLY A 217 6.45 -1.62 17.74
CA GLY A 217 7.39 -2.24 16.81
C GLY A 217 8.18 -1.20 16.02
N THR A 218 7.51 -0.17 15.47
CA THR A 218 8.17 0.95 14.79
C THR A 218 9.15 1.68 15.71
N MET A 219 8.71 2.05 16.91
CA MET A 219 9.54 2.75 17.90
C MET A 219 10.76 1.92 18.33
N LYS A 220 10.56 0.64 18.60
CA LYS A 220 11.63 -0.27 19.01
C LYS A 220 12.73 -0.41 17.96
N LEU A 221 12.35 -0.58 16.68
CA LEU A 221 13.31 -0.64 15.58
C LEU A 221 14.04 0.67 15.38
N MET A 222 13.34 1.82 15.39
CA MET A 222 14.00 3.12 15.36
C MET A 222 15.05 3.24 16.48
N ARG A 223 14.66 2.91 17.73
CA ARG A 223 15.56 2.94 18.88
C ARG A 223 16.78 2.04 18.71
N ALA A 224 16.60 0.87 18.08
CA ALA A 224 17.67 -0.10 17.90
C ALA A 224 18.70 0.30 16.83
N VAL A 225 18.28 1.01 15.74
CA VAL A 225 19.19 1.40 14.67
C VAL A 225 19.87 2.74 14.89
N ILE A 226 19.27 3.65 15.67
CA ILE A 226 19.81 4.99 15.93
C ILE A 226 21.26 4.99 16.46
N PRO A 227 21.68 4.11 17.38
CA PRO A 227 23.07 4.10 17.83
C PRO A 227 24.09 3.88 16.70
N ALA A 228 23.84 2.98 15.77
CA ALA A 228 24.71 2.73 14.61
C ALA A 228 24.73 3.95 13.66
N MET A 229 23.58 4.58 13.43
CA MET A 229 23.48 5.79 12.62
C MET A 229 24.21 6.99 13.28
N LEU A 230 24.10 7.14 14.60
CA LEU A 230 24.81 8.18 15.36
C LEU A 230 26.33 7.99 15.29
N ALA A 231 26.83 6.76 15.41
CA ALA A 231 28.26 6.45 15.30
C ALA A 231 28.84 6.84 13.93
N ARG A 232 28.00 6.83 12.89
CA ARG A 232 28.38 7.25 11.53
C ARG A 232 28.14 8.73 11.25
N GLY A 233 27.31 9.42 12.04
CA GLY A 233 26.85 10.78 11.76
C GLY A 233 25.94 10.87 10.54
N ALA A 234 25.31 9.76 10.12
CA ALA A 234 24.41 9.71 8.97
C ALA A 234 23.41 8.56 9.08
N GLY A 235 22.18 8.77 8.61
CA GLY A 235 21.14 7.73 8.54
C GLY A 235 19.84 8.27 7.96
N SER A 236 19.02 7.39 7.42
CA SER A 236 17.69 7.73 6.89
C SER A 236 16.65 6.74 7.36
N ILE A 237 15.61 7.23 8.04
CA ILE A 237 14.47 6.41 8.50
C ILE A 237 13.22 6.88 7.78
N VAL A 238 12.47 5.94 7.20
CA VAL A 238 11.17 6.19 6.62
C VAL A 238 10.13 5.28 7.29
N ASN A 239 9.19 5.90 7.99
CA ASN A 239 8.08 5.21 8.62
C ASN A 239 6.87 5.17 7.69
N THR A 240 6.03 4.16 7.80
CA THR A 240 4.76 4.09 7.10
C THR A 240 3.64 4.61 8.00
N ALA A 241 3.27 5.87 7.78
CA ALA A 241 2.05 6.44 8.33
C ALA A 241 0.82 5.89 7.58
N SER A 242 -0.13 6.72 7.23
CA SER A 242 -1.31 6.42 6.43
C SER A 242 -2.07 7.72 6.19
N GLU A 243 -2.98 7.73 5.25
CA GLU A 243 -4.07 8.67 5.16
C GLU A 243 -4.79 8.85 6.52
N ALA A 244 -4.92 7.77 7.30
CA ALA A 244 -5.44 7.79 8.66
C ALA A 244 -4.57 8.56 9.68
N ALA A 245 -3.36 9.00 9.34
CA ALA A 245 -2.56 9.92 10.15
C ALA A 245 -2.81 11.41 9.83
N LEU A 246 -3.61 11.68 8.79
CA LEU A 246 -3.91 13.03 8.31
C LEU A 246 -5.36 13.42 8.62
N ARG A 247 -6.26 12.42 8.67
CA ARG A 247 -7.69 12.61 8.94
C ARG A 247 -8.32 11.39 9.59
N GLY A 248 -9.51 11.55 10.18
CA GLY A 248 -10.22 10.50 10.92
C GLY A 248 -11.15 9.61 10.09
N SER A 249 -11.28 9.84 8.77
CA SER A 249 -12.28 9.14 7.94
C SER A 249 -11.75 7.91 7.20
N ALA A 250 -10.47 7.62 7.29
CA ALA A 250 -9.82 6.58 6.49
C ALA A 250 -9.80 5.18 7.15
N ALA A 251 -10.06 5.08 8.45
CA ALA A 251 -10.01 3.80 9.20
C ALA A 251 -10.76 3.89 10.53
N GLY A 252 -10.74 2.81 11.31
CA GLY A 252 -11.27 2.77 12.67
C GLY A 252 -10.40 3.52 13.68
N ALA A 253 -10.86 3.56 14.94
CA ALA A 253 -10.24 4.38 15.97
C ALA A 253 -8.82 3.94 16.35
N ALA A 254 -8.57 2.63 16.46
CA ALA A 254 -7.25 2.12 16.85
C ALA A 254 -6.19 2.38 15.78
N TYR A 255 -6.51 2.09 14.53
CA TYR A 255 -5.59 2.32 13.41
C TYR A 255 -5.30 3.80 13.24
N THR A 256 -6.34 4.64 13.21
CA THR A 256 -6.20 6.10 13.11
C THR A 256 -5.30 6.66 14.22
N ALA A 257 -5.54 6.28 15.47
CA ALA A 257 -4.70 6.71 16.61
C ALA A 257 -3.26 6.21 16.45
N SER A 258 -3.04 4.95 16.04
CA SER A 258 -1.70 4.38 15.85
C SER A 258 -0.90 5.13 14.78
N LYS A 259 -1.54 5.50 13.66
CA LYS A 259 -0.87 6.19 12.56
C LYS A 259 -0.57 7.66 12.89
N HIS A 260 -1.40 8.33 13.70
CA HIS A 260 -1.07 9.62 14.29
C HIS A 260 0.12 9.52 15.25
N ALA A 261 0.20 8.44 16.06
CA ALA A 261 1.35 8.19 16.93
C ALA A 261 2.65 8.02 16.13
N VAL A 262 2.62 7.26 15.02
CA VAL A 262 3.77 7.12 14.10
C VAL A 262 4.19 8.47 13.51
N ALA A 263 3.25 9.33 13.13
CA ALA A 263 3.54 10.69 12.66
C ALA A 263 4.20 11.53 13.77
N GLY A 264 3.74 11.40 15.01
CA GLY A 264 4.35 12.06 16.18
C GLY A 264 5.77 11.58 16.45
N LEU A 265 6.01 10.25 16.43
CA LEU A 265 7.35 9.66 16.57
C LEU A 265 8.29 10.14 15.47
N THR A 266 7.82 10.18 14.22
CA THR A 266 8.59 10.67 13.07
C THR A 266 9.08 12.09 13.30
N LYS A 267 8.19 13.02 13.63
CA LYS A 267 8.52 14.44 13.84
C LYS A 267 9.46 14.64 15.04
N SER A 268 9.18 13.96 16.16
CA SER A 268 10.01 14.06 17.35
C SER A 268 11.43 13.54 17.10
N THR A 269 11.57 12.39 16.45
CA THR A 269 12.87 11.79 16.16
C THR A 269 13.65 12.60 15.14
N ALA A 270 12.98 13.15 14.11
CA ALA A 270 13.57 14.04 13.13
C ALA A 270 14.17 15.30 13.78
N TYR A 271 13.43 15.91 14.72
CA TYR A 271 13.90 17.08 15.45
C TYR A 271 15.10 16.76 16.35
N MET A 272 15.01 15.65 17.10
CA MET A 272 16.04 15.30 18.09
C MET A 272 17.37 14.87 17.45
N TYR A 273 17.32 14.15 16.34
CA TYR A 273 18.53 13.55 15.72
C TYR A 273 18.96 14.22 14.41
N GLY A 274 18.19 15.18 13.89
CA GLY A 274 18.56 15.94 12.69
C GLY A 274 19.93 16.61 12.78
N PRO A 275 20.29 17.27 13.90
CA PRO A 275 21.63 17.85 14.08
C PRO A 275 22.77 16.81 14.04
N SER A 276 22.47 15.54 14.25
CA SER A 276 23.42 14.42 14.17
C SER A 276 23.49 13.75 12.79
N GLY A 277 22.85 14.34 11.77
CA GLY A 277 22.86 13.82 10.39
C GLY A 277 21.85 12.69 10.12
N ILE A 278 20.89 12.46 11.02
CA ILE A 278 19.85 11.43 10.82
C ILE A 278 18.57 12.11 10.36
N ARG A 279 18.08 11.70 9.20
CA ARG A 279 16.77 12.12 8.66
C ARG A 279 15.69 11.10 9.03
N VAL A 280 14.53 11.58 9.45
CA VAL A 280 13.39 10.71 9.77
C VAL A 280 12.15 11.30 9.14
N ASN A 281 11.55 10.57 8.22
CA ASN A 281 10.36 10.96 7.49
C ASN A 281 9.30 9.86 7.56
N ALA A 282 8.09 10.16 7.10
CA ALA A 282 7.07 9.14 6.89
C ALA A 282 6.38 9.34 5.55
N VAL A 283 5.97 8.24 4.94
CA VAL A 283 5.01 8.24 3.84
C VAL A 283 3.63 7.94 4.41
N ALA A 284 2.62 8.66 3.95
CA ALA A 284 1.22 8.43 4.25
C ALA A 284 0.53 7.85 3.00
N PRO A 285 0.46 6.52 2.87
CA PRO A 285 -0.19 5.87 1.75
C PRO A 285 -1.69 6.16 1.70
N GLY A 286 -2.19 6.39 0.48
CA GLY A 286 -3.60 6.29 0.14
C GLY A 286 -4.00 4.88 -0.29
N PRO A 287 -5.02 4.76 -1.16
CA PRO A 287 -5.49 3.46 -1.64
C PRO A 287 -4.37 2.74 -2.40
N THR A 288 -3.92 1.61 -1.85
CA THR A 288 -2.81 0.84 -2.40
C THR A 288 -3.18 -0.64 -2.43
N ILE A 289 -2.90 -1.29 -3.56
CA ILE A 289 -3.15 -2.71 -3.75
C ILE A 289 -2.12 -3.50 -2.94
N THR A 290 -2.58 -4.11 -1.85
CA THR A 290 -1.76 -4.91 -0.93
C THR A 290 -2.53 -6.14 -0.46
N ASN A 291 -1.88 -6.99 0.34
CA ASN A 291 -2.52 -8.13 0.99
C ASN A 291 -3.26 -7.75 2.30
N ILE A 292 -3.30 -6.47 2.65
CA ILE A 292 -4.02 -6.00 3.85
C ILE A 292 -5.51 -6.00 3.55
N GLU A 293 -6.28 -6.73 4.36
CA GLU A 293 -7.74 -6.79 4.25
C GLU A 293 -8.39 -5.86 5.27
N ALA A 294 -9.39 -5.11 4.81
CA ALA A 294 -10.26 -4.36 5.70
C ALA A 294 -11.38 -5.27 6.22
N THR A 295 -11.54 -5.34 7.52
CA THR A 295 -12.71 -5.99 8.17
C THR A 295 -13.57 -4.92 8.81
N PHE A 296 -14.88 -5.12 8.80
CA PHE A 296 -15.84 -4.17 9.37
C PHE A 296 -16.64 -4.84 10.47
N ALA A 297 -16.21 -4.66 11.72
CA ALA A 297 -16.86 -5.28 12.89
C ALA A 297 -18.03 -4.44 13.45
N SER A 298 -18.15 -3.15 13.05
CA SER A 298 -19.23 -2.26 13.49
C SER A 298 -20.03 -1.75 12.30
N PRO A 299 -21.38 -1.84 12.30
CA PRO A 299 -22.22 -1.24 11.27
C PRO A 299 -22.03 0.29 11.14
N LEU A 300 -21.87 1.00 12.27
CA LEU A 300 -21.57 2.42 12.28
C LEU A 300 -20.21 2.70 11.63
N GLY A 301 -19.19 1.94 12.01
CA GLY A 301 -17.85 2.04 11.43
C GLY A 301 -17.87 1.81 9.93
N ALA A 302 -18.54 0.74 9.47
CA ALA A 302 -18.69 0.45 8.04
C ALA A 302 -19.32 1.62 7.27
N ALA A 303 -20.47 2.12 7.73
CA ALA A 303 -21.17 3.21 7.07
C ALA A 303 -20.33 4.51 7.00
N ARG A 304 -19.62 4.84 8.08
CA ARG A 304 -18.82 6.08 8.15
C ARG A 304 -17.55 6.01 7.34
N VAL A 305 -16.81 4.88 7.39
CA VAL A 305 -15.60 4.69 6.58
C VAL A 305 -15.95 4.64 5.09
N GLN A 306 -17.00 3.92 4.71
CA GLN A 306 -17.47 3.89 3.32
C GLN A 306 -17.86 5.29 2.80
N ALA A 307 -18.50 6.13 3.63
CA ALA A 307 -18.77 7.53 3.26
C ALA A 307 -17.47 8.33 3.04
N GLY A 308 -16.44 8.11 3.84
CA GLY A 308 -15.11 8.72 3.64
C GLY A 308 -14.40 8.22 2.37
N MET A 309 -14.67 6.99 1.96
CA MET A 309 -14.15 6.40 0.72
C MET A 309 -14.81 6.96 -0.55
N ALA A 310 -15.93 7.66 -0.45
CA ALA A 310 -16.64 8.22 -1.61
C ALA A 310 -15.80 9.21 -2.44
N VAL A 311 -14.83 9.87 -1.80
CA VAL A 311 -13.88 10.80 -2.45
C VAL A 311 -12.48 10.18 -2.62
N MET A 312 -12.37 8.86 -2.44
CA MET A 312 -11.09 8.15 -2.57
C MET A 312 -10.63 8.15 -4.03
N THR A 313 -9.33 8.37 -4.23
CA THR A 313 -8.69 8.26 -5.54
C THR A 313 -8.54 6.80 -5.98
N ASP A 314 -8.18 6.58 -7.24
CA ASP A 314 -7.88 5.24 -7.74
C ASP A 314 -6.75 4.61 -6.93
N ALA A 315 -6.88 3.30 -6.68
CA ALA A 315 -5.82 2.54 -6.02
C ALA A 315 -4.62 2.35 -6.96
N VAL A 316 -3.42 2.47 -6.38
CA VAL A 316 -2.17 2.25 -7.11
C VAL A 316 -1.50 0.94 -6.69
N GLU A 317 -0.61 0.43 -7.56
CA GLU A 317 0.25 -0.70 -7.22
C GLU A 317 1.29 -0.30 -6.14
N SER A 318 1.76 -1.28 -5.38
CA SER A 318 2.73 -1.07 -4.30
C SER A 318 4.05 -0.42 -4.75
N ASP A 319 4.42 -0.59 -6.04
CA ASP A 319 5.62 0.01 -6.63
C ASP A 319 5.58 1.54 -6.66
N ALA A 320 4.40 2.14 -6.80
CA ALA A 320 4.23 3.59 -6.72
C ALA A 320 4.57 4.14 -5.31
N LEU A 321 4.20 3.39 -4.27
CA LEU A 321 4.55 3.72 -2.88
C LEU A 321 6.05 3.49 -2.61
N ALA A 322 6.62 2.41 -3.16
CA ALA A 322 8.05 2.15 -3.07
C ALA A 322 8.87 3.30 -3.67
N ALA A 323 8.39 3.94 -4.75
CA ALA A 323 9.04 5.12 -5.33
C ALA A 323 9.11 6.29 -4.33
N SER A 324 8.02 6.59 -3.62
CA SER A 324 8.00 7.64 -2.59
C SER A 324 8.90 7.31 -1.40
N ILE A 325 8.89 6.05 -0.96
CA ILE A 325 9.71 5.59 0.18
C ILE A 325 11.19 5.64 -0.17
N THR A 326 11.60 5.10 -1.32
CA THR A 326 13.01 5.08 -1.74
C THR A 326 13.55 6.47 -2.03
N PHE A 327 12.73 7.40 -2.53
CA PHE A 327 13.10 8.81 -2.64
C PHE A 327 13.47 9.42 -1.28
N LEU A 328 12.66 9.22 -0.24
CA LEU A 328 12.95 9.73 1.10
C LEU A 328 14.13 9.02 1.79
N LEU A 329 14.33 7.71 1.50
CA LEU A 329 15.47 6.95 2.02
C LEU A 329 16.80 7.39 1.42
N SER A 330 16.81 7.67 0.13
CA SER A 330 18.02 8.00 -0.64
C SER A 330 18.52 9.43 -0.37
N ASP A 331 19.68 9.75 -0.95
CA ASP A 331 20.29 11.07 -0.88
C ASP A 331 19.48 12.13 -1.68
N ASP A 332 18.57 11.72 -2.56
CA ASP A 332 17.62 12.64 -3.22
C ASP A 332 16.74 13.38 -2.20
N GLY A 333 16.48 12.76 -1.04
CA GLY A 333 15.75 13.34 0.09
C GLY A 333 16.62 14.16 1.07
N VAL A 334 17.85 14.55 0.72
CA VAL A 334 18.86 15.12 1.62
C VAL A 334 18.38 16.30 2.48
N ASN A 335 17.51 17.15 1.97
CA ASN A 335 16.97 18.32 2.68
C ASN A 335 15.55 18.10 3.22
N ILE A 336 15.08 16.85 3.28
CA ILE A 336 13.75 16.51 3.78
C ILE A 336 13.89 15.78 5.11
N ASN A 337 13.35 16.40 6.18
CA ASN A 337 13.39 15.83 7.52
C ASN A 337 12.11 16.19 8.30
N GLY A 338 11.45 15.21 8.89
CA GLY A 338 10.22 15.40 9.67
C GLY A 338 8.93 15.49 8.83
N VAL A 339 8.97 15.23 7.53
CA VAL A 339 7.77 15.27 6.68
C VAL A 339 6.90 14.04 6.90
N ILE A 340 5.59 14.24 6.84
CA ILE A 340 4.60 13.19 6.63
C ILE A 340 4.10 13.39 5.20
N LEU A 341 4.67 12.64 4.26
CA LEU A 341 4.44 12.80 2.83
C LEU A 341 3.19 12.03 2.38
N PRO A 342 2.09 12.69 2.01
CA PRO A 342 0.97 12.00 1.38
C PRO A 342 1.41 11.39 0.05
N SER A 343 1.14 10.11 -0.14
CA SER A 343 1.33 9.38 -1.41
C SER A 343 0.02 8.66 -1.71
N ASP A 344 -1.00 9.45 -2.08
CA ASP A 344 -2.41 9.10 -1.99
C ASP A 344 -3.25 9.55 -3.21
N GLY A 345 -2.59 10.02 -4.26
CA GLY A 345 -3.26 10.52 -5.47
C GLY A 345 -4.09 11.79 -5.25
N GLY A 346 -3.91 12.48 -4.11
CA GLY A 346 -4.64 13.68 -3.75
C GLY A 346 -5.87 13.44 -2.85
N TRP A 347 -6.04 12.22 -2.31
CA TRP A 347 -7.16 11.92 -1.42
C TRP A 347 -7.15 12.77 -0.14
N SER A 348 -5.97 13.14 0.39
CA SER A 348 -5.84 13.97 1.61
C SER A 348 -6.29 15.42 1.44
N VAL A 349 -6.40 15.89 0.21
CA VAL A 349 -6.78 17.29 -0.10
C VAL A 349 -8.21 17.42 -0.64
N ALA A 350 -8.97 16.32 -0.62
CA ALA A 350 -10.38 16.28 -1.03
C ALA A 350 -11.33 16.59 0.15
#